data_746d781574c15ca18b29387d686c33b8
#
_entry.id   746d781574c15ca18b29387d686c33b8
#
_cell.length_a   1.000
_cell.length_b   1.000
_cell.length_c   1.000
_cell.angle_alpha   90.00
_cell.angle_beta   90.00
_cell.angle_gamma   90.00
#
_symmetry.space_group_name_H-M   'P 1'
#
loop_
_entity.id
_entity.type
_entity.pdbx_description
1 polymer ?
#
loop_
_entity_poly.entity_id
_entity_poly.type
_entity_poly.pdbx_seq_one_letter_code
_entity_poly.pdbx_strand_id
1 'polypeptide(L)'
;MLFRSVGRDDGKTAGEYAPLFYRKDKYEVLDSNTFWLAENSDSVGMMGWDAVCVRIATWAKFKDKATGKIFMAVNTHFDHVGEEARRQSALLIIRKIKEIVGERPAVVTGDFNVTDASDAYETITTNEFVMKDAYKTAARVTGVDYTFHDFARIPAEDCEKIDFIFVTPQVLVKNCEIPAEVPEALLSDHNPQLADLEF
;
A
#
# COMPACT_ATOMS: atom_id res chain seq x y z
N MET A 1 10.74 4.50 -16.82
CA MET A 1 10.05 4.45 -15.52
C MET A 1 10.21 5.80 -14.83
N LEU A 2 9.19 6.31 -14.18
CA LEU A 2 9.26 7.50 -13.32
C LEU A 2 8.75 7.12 -11.94
N PHE A 3 9.19 7.85 -10.91
CA PHE A 3 8.74 7.61 -9.55
C PHE A 3 8.15 8.89 -8.92
N ARG A 4 7.32 8.72 -7.90
CA ARG A 4 6.77 9.76 -7.03
C ARG A 4 6.97 9.35 -5.59
N SER A 5 7.51 10.18 -4.79
CA SER A 5 7.57 10.18 -3.32
C SER A 5 8.54 11.25 -2.84
N VAL A 6 8.59 11.44 -1.53
CA VAL A 6 9.57 12.26 -0.80
C VAL A 6 10.07 11.49 0.41
N GLY A 7 11.19 11.90 0.98
CA GLY A 7 11.68 11.36 2.25
C GLY A 7 10.73 11.74 3.39
N ARG A 8 10.40 10.78 4.25
CA ARG A 8 9.37 10.94 5.29
C ARG A 8 9.72 11.97 6.36
N ASP A 9 11.03 12.19 6.65
CA ASP A 9 11.46 13.01 7.77
C ASP A 9 11.46 14.51 7.44
N ASP A 10 11.78 14.88 6.22
CA ASP A 10 11.93 16.29 5.80
C ASP A 10 11.08 16.70 4.60
N GLY A 11 10.30 15.77 4.05
CA GLY A 11 9.52 16.01 2.84
C GLY A 11 10.37 16.22 1.59
N LYS A 12 11.64 15.85 1.62
CA LYS A 12 12.60 15.98 0.51
C LYS A 12 13.36 14.68 0.30
N THR A 13 14.47 14.47 1.04
CA THR A 13 15.39 13.35 0.83
C THR A 13 15.73 12.56 2.09
N ALA A 14 15.35 13.02 3.28
CA ALA A 14 15.66 12.35 4.54
C ALA A 14 14.60 11.32 4.92
N GLY A 15 15.06 10.18 5.44
CA GLY A 15 14.22 9.07 5.87
C GLY A 15 13.79 8.15 4.71
N GLU A 16 12.95 7.18 5.04
CA GLU A 16 12.43 6.22 4.06
C GLU A 16 11.39 6.86 3.15
N TYR A 17 11.20 6.23 1.99
CA TYR A 17 10.23 6.61 0.98
C TYR A 17 9.12 5.56 0.90
N ALA A 18 7.93 5.98 0.48
CA ALA A 18 6.86 5.10 0.02
C ALA A 18 6.63 5.35 -1.48
N PRO A 19 7.55 4.90 -2.37
CA PRO A 19 7.56 5.33 -3.75
C PRO A 19 6.54 4.61 -4.63
N LEU A 20 6.02 5.34 -5.64
CA LEU A 20 5.24 4.79 -6.73
C LEU A 20 6.07 4.82 -8.02
N PHE A 21 6.36 3.65 -8.57
CA PHE A 21 7.02 3.51 -9.88
C PHE A 21 5.98 3.15 -10.94
N TYR A 22 6.01 3.82 -12.10
CA TYR A 22 5.04 3.59 -13.16
C TYR A 22 5.65 3.67 -14.56
N ARG A 23 4.97 3.06 -15.52
CA ARG A 23 5.31 3.11 -16.94
C ARG A 23 4.72 4.36 -17.58
N LYS A 24 5.58 5.36 -17.88
CA LYS A 24 5.15 6.61 -18.51
C LYS A 24 4.63 6.45 -19.94
N ASP A 25 4.96 5.37 -20.60
CA ASP A 25 4.44 5.03 -21.91
C ASP A 25 2.97 4.59 -21.86
N LYS A 26 2.54 3.95 -20.76
CA LYS A 26 1.17 3.50 -20.53
C LYS A 26 0.30 4.51 -19.79
N TYR A 27 0.87 5.21 -18.82
CA TYR A 27 0.11 6.06 -17.90
C TYR A 27 0.56 7.51 -17.95
N GLU A 28 -0.41 8.41 -17.83
CA GLU A 28 -0.23 9.84 -17.59
C GLU A 28 -0.55 10.12 -16.12
N VAL A 29 0.33 10.84 -15.41
CA VAL A 29 0.05 11.33 -14.06
C VAL A 29 -0.73 12.63 -14.20
N LEU A 30 -1.95 12.65 -13.69
CA LEU A 30 -2.80 13.84 -13.66
C LEU A 30 -2.52 14.71 -12.44
N ASP A 31 -2.21 14.04 -11.31
CA ASP A 31 -1.93 14.69 -10.03
C ASP A 31 -1.18 13.72 -9.11
N SER A 32 -0.38 14.22 -8.17
CA SER A 32 0.32 13.38 -7.19
C SER A 32 0.80 14.19 -6.00
N ASN A 33 0.80 13.59 -4.83
CA ASN A 33 1.36 14.18 -3.62
C ASN A 33 1.75 13.10 -2.61
N THR A 34 2.35 13.52 -1.52
CA THR A 34 2.62 12.70 -0.32
C THR A 34 1.99 13.41 0.87
N PHE A 35 1.39 12.64 1.78
CA PHE A 35 0.88 13.12 3.05
C PHE A 35 1.42 12.27 4.20
N TRP A 36 1.48 12.87 5.40
CA TRP A 36 1.97 12.20 6.60
C TRP A 36 0.82 11.47 7.30
N LEU A 37 1.12 10.28 7.80
CA LEU A 37 0.17 9.48 8.59
C LEU A 37 0.17 10.01 10.04
N ALA A 38 -0.51 11.13 10.21
CA ALA A 38 -0.58 11.88 11.45
C ALA A 38 -1.90 12.66 11.53
N GLU A 39 -2.22 13.21 12.71
CA GLU A 39 -3.42 14.02 12.96
C GLU A 39 -3.50 15.21 11.98
N ASN A 40 -2.37 15.85 11.71
CA ASN A 40 -2.26 16.82 10.64
C ASN A 40 -1.42 16.24 9.49
N SER A 41 -2.10 15.70 8.51
CA SER A 41 -1.46 15.00 7.37
C SER A 41 -0.60 15.90 6.47
N ASP A 42 -0.68 17.22 6.60
CA ASP A 42 0.10 18.18 5.81
C ASP A 42 1.37 18.63 6.57
N SER A 43 1.56 18.19 7.82
CA SER A 43 2.72 18.53 8.65
C SER A 43 3.90 17.59 8.36
N VAL A 44 4.88 18.13 7.65
CA VAL A 44 6.11 17.40 7.29
C VAL A 44 6.85 16.91 8.53
N GLY A 45 7.25 15.63 8.53
CA GLY A 45 8.02 15.02 9.60
C GLY A 45 7.23 14.74 10.89
N MET A 46 5.90 14.90 10.86
CA MET A 46 5.06 14.63 12.03
C MET A 46 4.86 13.13 12.24
N MET A 47 5.13 12.65 13.45
CA MET A 47 4.65 11.33 13.91
C MET A 47 3.21 11.47 14.37
N GLY A 48 2.36 10.53 13.97
CA GLY A 48 0.94 10.51 14.32
C GLY A 48 0.65 9.57 15.49
N TRP A 49 -0.29 9.97 16.33
CA TRP A 49 -0.86 9.17 17.41
C TRP A 49 0.22 8.54 18.31
N ASP A 50 0.22 7.21 18.43
CA ASP A 50 1.18 6.41 19.21
C ASP A 50 2.33 5.83 18.36
N ALA A 51 2.55 6.35 17.13
CA ALA A 51 3.61 5.90 16.23
C ALA A 51 5.01 6.15 16.85
N VAL A 52 5.95 5.26 16.53
CA VAL A 52 7.37 5.39 16.91
C VAL A 52 8.25 5.87 15.76
N CYS A 53 7.69 5.92 14.55
CA CYS A 53 8.37 6.43 13.36
C CYS A 53 7.46 7.40 12.60
N VAL A 54 8.08 8.34 11.89
CA VAL A 54 7.36 9.14 10.88
C VAL A 54 6.92 8.22 9.76
N ARG A 55 5.64 8.28 9.35
CA ARG A 55 5.08 7.46 8.28
C ARG A 55 4.36 8.33 7.27
N ILE A 56 4.42 7.92 6.02
CA ILE A 56 3.82 8.65 4.89
C ILE A 56 3.01 7.73 3.99
N ALA A 57 2.12 8.32 3.22
CA ALA A 57 1.51 7.70 2.07
C ALA A 57 1.71 8.59 0.85
N THR A 58 2.26 8.02 -0.22
CA THR A 58 2.40 8.68 -1.52
C THR A 58 1.29 8.23 -2.43
N TRP A 59 0.66 9.16 -3.12
CA TRP A 59 -0.41 8.86 -4.06
C TRP A 59 -0.18 9.52 -5.42
N ALA A 60 -0.75 8.90 -6.44
CA ALA A 60 -0.84 9.47 -7.78
C ALA A 60 -2.17 9.11 -8.43
N LYS A 61 -2.77 10.09 -9.09
CA LYS A 61 -3.92 9.92 -9.96
C LYS A 61 -3.44 9.71 -11.39
N PHE A 62 -3.74 8.56 -11.93
CA PHE A 62 -3.31 8.13 -13.24
C PHE A 62 -4.46 8.13 -14.25
N LYS A 63 -4.11 8.40 -15.49
CA LYS A 63 -4.94 8.12 -16.66
C LYS A 63 -4.25 7.05 -17.51
N ASP A 64 -4.93 5.96 -17.77
CA ASP A 64 -4.50 4.98 -18.76
C ASP A 64 -4.63 5.58 -20.16
N LYS A 65 -3.51 5.66 -20.90
CA LYS A 65 -3.48 6.31 -22.22
C LYS A 65 -4.23 5.54 -23.30
N ALA A 66 -4.37 4.22 -23.15
CA ALA A 66 -5.06 3.38 -24.11
C ALA A 66 -6.57 3.42 -23.93
N THR A 67 -7.05 3.40 -22.69
CA THR A 67 -8.48 3.29 -22.37
C THR A 67 -9.10 4.62 -21.95
N GLY A 68 -8.29 5.60 -21.54
CA GLY A 68 -8.75 6.87 -20.95
C GLY A 68 -9.25 6.75 -19.51
N LYS A 69 -9.27 5.55 -18.94
CA LYS A 69 -9.71 5.32 -17.55
C LYS A 69 -8.82 6.03 -16.55
N ILE A 70 -9.44 6.58 -15.51
CA ILE A 70 -8.74 7.28 -14.42
C ILE A 70 -8.83 6.44 -13.15
N PHE A 71 -7.70 6.25 -12.47
CA PHE A 71 -7.60 5.55 -11.20
C PHE A 71 -6.57 6.22 -10.29
N MET A 72 -6.59 5.90 -9.00
CA MET A 72 -5.59 6.33 -8.03
C MET A 72 -4.76 5.14 -7.56
N ALA A 73 -3.46 5.34 -7.42
CA ALA A 73 -2.59 4.42 -6.69
C ALA A 73 -2.03 5.13 -5.46
N VAL A 74 -1.95 4.41 -4.36
CA VAL A 74 -1.35 4.84 -3.10
C VAL A 74 -0.33 3.80 -2.68
N ASN A 75 0.83 4.23 -2.20
CA ASN A 75 1.78 3.36 -1.52
C ASN A 75 2.12 3.91 -0.14
N THR A 76 2.24 3.03 0.84
CA THR A 76 2.44 3.39 2.25
C THR A 76 3.29 2.37 2.98
N HIS A 77 3.74 2.74 4.17
CA HIS A 77 4.36 1.85 5.15
C HIS A 77 3.86 2.28 6.54
N PHE A 78 3.06 1.45 7.18
CA PHE A 78 2.47 1.75 8.48
C PHE A 78 3.47 1.62 9.62
N ASP A 79 3.15 2.20 10.76
CA ASP A 79 3.99 2.05 11.95
C ASP A 79 4.00 0.60 12.46
N HIS A 80 5.16 0.13 12.91
CA HIS A 80 5.34 -1.26 13.35
C HIS A 80 5.04 -1.50 14.82
N VAL A 81 4.77 -0.43 15.61
CA VAL A 81 4.47 -0.51 17.05
C VAL A 81 3.08 0.05 17.37
N GLY A 82 2.78 1.28 16.92
CA GLY A 82 1.58 2.00 17.30
C GLY A 82 0.30 1.39 16.71
N GLU A 83 -0.53 0.75 17.52
CA GLU A 83 -1.79 0.14 17.08
C GLU A 83 -2.82 1.21 16.67
N GLU A 84 -2.96 2.27 17.47
CA GLU A 84 -3.83 3.39 17.14
C GLU A 84 -3.34 4.12 15.89
N ALA A 85 -2.02 4.30 15.74
CA ALA A 85 -1.44 4.90 14.54
C ALA A 85 -1.79 4.10 13.28
N ARG A 86 -1.73 2.77 13.31
CA ARG A 86 -2.13 1.92 12.17
C ARG A 86 -3.61 2.05 11.84
N ARG A 87 -4.48 1.97 12.86
CA ARG A 87 -5.94 2.10 12.70
C ARG A 87 -6.33 3.46 12.13
N GLN A 88 -5.78 4.54 12.67
CA GLN A 88 -6.03 5.90 12.21
C GLN A 88 -5.45 6.18 10.82
N SER A 89 -4.28 5.60 10.52
CA SER A 89 -3.68 5.67 9.17
C SER A 89 -4.58 5.03 8.12
N ALA A 90 -5.22 3.90 8.44
CA ALA A 90 -6.21 3.25 7.59
C ALA A 90 -7.40 4.18 7.29
N LEU A 91 -7.99 4.80 8.32
CA LEU A 91 -9.08 5.77 8.18
C LEU A 91 -8.66 7.00 7.37
N LEU A 92 -7.45 7.51 7.60
CA LEU A 92 -6.92 8.67 6.89
C LEU A 92 -6.76 8.37 5.39
N ILE A 93 -6.18 7.22 5.03
CA ILE A 93 -6.01 6.82 3.63
C ILE A 93 -7.37 6.72 2.93
N ILE A 94 -8.36 6.07 3.55
CA ILE A 94 -9.71 5.94 2.99
C ILE A 94 -10.33 7.32 2.76
N ARG A 95 -10.24 8.22 3.73
CA ARG A 95 -10.75 9.59 3.60
C ARG A 95 -10.07 10.34 2.45
N LYS A 96 -8.73 10.26 2.33
CA LYS A 96 -7.96 10.87 1.24
C LYS A 96 -8.34 10.30 -0.13
N ILE A 97 -8.57 9.01 -0.26
CA ILE A 97 -9.04 8.40 -1.50
C ILE A 97 -10.41 9.00 -1.89
N LYS A 98 -11.37 9.02 -0.96
CA LYS A 98 -12.69 9.64 -1.20
C LYS A 98 -12.60 11.09 -1.65
N GLU A 99 -11.76 11.88 -0.99
CA GLU A 99 -11.55 13.31 -1.30
C GLU A 99 -10.95 13.52 -2.70
N ILE A 100 -9.99 12.68 -3.11
CA ILE A 100 -9.18 12.90 -4.33
C ILE A 100 -9.85 12.32 -5.58
N VAL A 101 -10.41 11.12 -5.49
CA VAL A 101 -10.97 10.44 -6.67
C VAL A 101 -12.46 10.12 -6.58
N GLY A 102 -13.08 10.29 -5.42
CA GLY A 102 -14.50 9.97 -5.21
C GLY A 102 -14.76 8.48 -5.45
N GLU A 103 -15.72 8.18 -6.32
CA GLU A 103 -16.14 6.81 -6.66
C GLU A 103 -15.24 6.13 -7.72
N ARG A 104 -14.13 6.74 -8.14
CA ARG A 104 -13.25 6.13 -9.13
C ARG A 104 -12.40 5.02 -8.53
N PRO A 105 -11.91 4.09 -9.37
CA PRO A 105 -11.04 3.02 -8.90
C PRO A 105 -9.80 3.52 -8.17
N ALA A 106 -9.46 2.84 -7.08
CA ALA A 106 -8.22 3.07 -6.35
C ALA A 106 -7.56 1.75 -5.94
N VAL A 107 -6.23 1.79 -5.84
CA VAL A 107 -5.37 0.70 -5.37
C VAL A 107 -4.48 1.25 -4.26
N VAL A 108 -4.39 0.55 -3.15
CA VAL A 108 -3.47 0.86 -2.04
C VAL A 108 -2.52 -0.32 -1.86
N THR A 109 -1.24 -0.03 -1.86
CA THR A 109 -0.18 -1.03 -1.66
C THR A 109 0.71 -0.63 -0.49
N GLY A 110 1.37 -1.58 0.13
CA GLY A 110 2.39 -1.28 1.14
C GLY A 110 2.57 -2.38 2.16
N ASP A 111 3.55 -2.14 3.02
CA ASP A 111 3.72 -2.84 4.28
C ASP A 111 2.82 -2.16 5.33
N PHE A 112 1.83 -2.90 5.81
CA PHE A 112 0.88 -2.40 6.80
C PHE A 112 1.29 -2.75 8.24
N ASN A 113 2.35 -3.55 8.41
CA ASN A 113 2.81 -4.02 9.72
C ASN A 113 1.71 -4.66 10.57
N VAL A 114 0.76 -5.31 9.95
CA VAL A 114 -0.36 -6.02 10.58
C VAL A 114 -0.72 -7.27 9.80
N THR A 115 -1.32 -8.22 10.47
CA THR A 115 -2.00 -9.35 9.81
C THR A 115 -3.47 -9.00 9.49
N ASP A 116 -4.14 -9.91 8.80
CA ASP A 116 -5.57 -9.78 8.46
C ASP A 116 -6.53 -9.97 9.64
N ALA A 117 -6.00 -10.21 10.85
CA ALA A 117 -6.76 -10.27 12.10
C ALA A 117 -6.77 -8.93 12.87
N SER A 118 -6.14 -7.88 12.34
CA SER A 118 -5.99 -6.60 13.04
C SER A 118 -7.15 -5.62 12.81
N ASP A 119 -7.34 -4.70 13.76
CA ASP A 119 -8.31 -3.61 13.65
C ASP A 119 -8.05 -2.69 12.44
N ALA A 120 -6.78 -2.49 12.09
CA ALA A 120 -6.42 -1.68 10.93
C ALA A 120 -6.87 -2.37 9.61
N TYR A 121 -6.67 -3.69 9.49
CA TYR A 121 -7.16 -4.46 8.35
C TYR A 121 -8.70 -4.45 8.30
N GLU A 122 -9.37 -4.70 9.42
CA GLU A 122 -10.82 -4.63 9.52
C GLU A 122 -11.33 -3.23 9.11
N THR A 123 -10.68 -2.16 9.58
CA THR A 123 -11.00 -0.78 9.21
C THR A 123 -10.97 -0.56 7.71
N ILE A 124 -9.98 -1.13 7.00
CA ILE A 124 -9.86 -1.00 5.53
C ILE A 124 -10.95 -1.79 4.81
N THR A 125 -11.29 -2.98 5.32
CA THR A 125 -12.13 -3.95 4.59
C THR A 125 -13.61 -3.92 4.94
N THR A 126 -14.02 -3.27 6.04
CA THR A 126 -15.41 -3.28 6.54
C THR A 126 -16.08 -1.91 6.66
N ASN A 127 -15.36 -0.80 6.40
CA ASN A 127 -15.95 0.55 6.49
C ASN A 127 -16.87 0.86 5.29
N GLU A 128 -17.53 2.04 5.31
CA GLU A 128 -18.45 2.48 4.24
C GLU A 128 -17.82 2.55 2.84
N PHE A 129 -16.50 2.72 2.78
CA PHE A 129 -15.72 2.71 1.55
C PHE A 129 -14.90 1.41 1.48
N VAL A 130 -15.59 0.30 1.49
CA VAL A 130 -15.02 -1.06 1.53
C VAL A 130 -13.95 -1.23 0.46
N MET A 131 -12.72 -1.47 0.89
CA MET A 131 -11.66 -1.94 0.00
C MET A 131 -11.51 -3.45 0.15
N LYS A 132 -11.25 -4.14 -0.95
CA LYS A 132 -11.07 -5.59 -0.99
C LYS A 132 -9.58 -5.91 -0.94
N ASP A 133 -9.19 -6.90 -0.14
CA ASP A 133 -7.87 -7.52 -0.24
C ASP A 133 -7.76 -8.27 -1.57
N ALA A 134 -6.79 -7.89 -2.38
CA ALA A 134 -6.56 -8.51 -3.69
C ALA A 134 -6.25 -10.01 -3.57
N TYR A 135 -5.50 -10.41 -2.53
CA TYR A 135 -5.18 -11.82 -2.29
C TYR A 135 -6.43 -12.66 -2.02
N LYS A 136 -7.38 -12.13 -1.22
CA LYS A 136 -8.62 -12.84 -0.87
C LYS A 136 -9.67 -12.84 -1.98
N THR A 137 -9.61 -11.87 -2.92
CA THR A 137 -10.64 -11.68 -3.96
C THR A 137 -10.18 -12.03 -5.36
N ALA A 138 -8.90 -12.37 -5.54
CA ALA A 138 -8.37 -12.80 -6.82
C ALA A 138 -9.05 -14.06 -7.34
N ALA A 139 -9.31 -14.11 -8.64
CA ALA A 139 -9.82 -15.33 -9.29
C ALA A 139 -8.80 -16.48 -9.24
N ARG A 140 -7.53 -16.16 -9.16
CA ARG A 140 -6.43 -17.11 -9.01
C ARG A 140 -5.39 -16.55 -8.05
N VAL A 141 -4.92 -17.40 -7.12
CA VAL A 141 -3.82 -17.10 -6.20
C VAL A 141 -2.72 -18.13 -6.40
N THR A 142 -1.45 -17.68 -6.38
CA THR A 142 -0.26 -18.54 -6.51
C THR A 142 0.87 -18.05 -5.59
N GLY A 143 1.86 -18.91 -5.38
CA GLY A 143 3.01 -18.61 -4.53
C GLY A 143 2.78 -19.03 -3.06
N VAL A 144 3.48 -18.33 -2.16
CA VAL A 144 3.35 -18.53 -0.71
C VAL A 144 2.24 -17.65 -0.14
N ASP A 145 1.89 -17.85 1.13
CA ASP A 145 0.82 -17.11 1.82
C ASP A 145 1.32 -16.09 2.84
N TYR A 146 2.63 -15.84 2.84
CA TYR A 146 3.30 -14.86 3.70
C TYR A 146 4.15 -13.88 2.88
N THR A 147 4.38 -12.68 3.44
CA THR A 147 5.25 -11.69 2.82
C THR A 147 6.51 -11.42 3.65
N PHE A 148 6.46 -11.42 4.97
CA PHE A 148 7.61 -11.16 5.83
C PHE A 148 8.30 -12.44 6.29
N HIS A 149 9.63 -12.53 6.10
CA HIS A 149 10.46 -13.70 6.43
C HIS A 149 11.84 -13.35 7.03
N ASP A 150 12.11 -12.05 7.27
CA ASP A 150 13.38 -11.56 7.86
C ASP A 150 14.63 -12.22 7.23
N PHE A 151 14.80 -12.11 5.92
CA PHE A 151 15.89 -12.73 5.17
C PHE A 151 16.00 -14.24 5.43
N ALA A 152 14.86 -14.94 5.45
CA ALA A 152 14.72 -16.38 5.76
C ALA A 152 15.25 -16.79 7.17
N ARG A 153 15.25 -15.84 8.12
CA ARG A 153 15.57 -16.14 9.53
C ARG A 153 14.37 -16.69 10.28
N ILE A 154 13.16 -16.38 9.82
CA ILE A 154 11.90 -16.88 10.37
C ILE A 154 11.57 -18.19 9.65
N PRO A 155 11.25 -19.29 10.37
CA PRO A 155 10.73 -20.51 9.75
C PRO A 155 9.45 -20.22 8.96
N ALA A 156 9.23 -20.92 7.84
CA ALA A 156 8.11 -20.62 6.94
C ALA A 156 6.73 -20.71 7.62
N GLU A 157 6.59 -21.60 8.60
CA GLU A 157 5.38 -21.77 9.40
C GLU A 157 5.08 -20.62 10.37
N ASP A 158 6.08 -19.79 10.66
CA ASP A 158 5.98 -18.63 11.56
C ASP A 158 5.99 -17.29 10.77
N CYS A 159 6.16 -17.35 9.45
CA CYS A 159 6.13 -16.16 8.60
C CYS A 159 4.70 -15.60 8.50
N GLU A 160 4.60 -14.27 8.38
CA GLU A 160 3.32 -13.57 8.34
C GLU A 160 3.13 -12.79 7.03
N LYS A 161 1.87 -12.65 6.62
CA LYS A 161 1.48 -11.73 5.56
C LYS A 161 1.14 -10.37 6.18
N ILE A 162 2.02 -9.39 5.98
CA ILE A 162 1.87 -8.02 6.48
C ILE A 162 1.87 -6.96 5.38
N ASP A 163 2.16 -7.37 4.15
CA ASP A 163 2.01 -6.55 2.95
C ASP A 163 0.69 -6.86 2.27
N PHE A 164 0.02 -5.83 1.78
CA PHE A 164 -1.28 -5.97 1.14
C PHE A 164 -1.39 -5.11 -0.12
N ILE A 165 -2.24 -5.58 -1.03
CA ILE A 165 -2.79 -4.82 -2.14
C ILE A 165 -4.30 -4.72 -1.89
N PHE A 166 -4.78 -3.55 -1.51
CA PHE A 166 -6.22 -3.29 -1.39
C PHE A 166 -6.73 -2.58 -2.64
N VAL A 167 -7.92 -2.95 -3.07
CA VAL A 167 -8.58 -2.37 -4.25
C VAL A 167 -10.01 -1.96 -3.93
N THR A 168 -10.48 -0.89 -4.57
CA THR A 168 -11.90 -0.52 -4.49
C THR A 168 -12.80 -1.55 -5.18
N PRO A 169 -14.09 -1.66 -4.83
CA PRO A 169 -14.99 -2.70 -5.34
C PRO A 169 -15.12 -2.80 -6.86
N GLN A 170 -14.85 -1.70 -7.59
CA GLN A 170 -14.95 -1.65 -9.06
C GLN A 170 -13.78 -2.36 -9.75
N VAL A 171 -12.67 -2.59 -9.02
CA VAL A 171 -11.48 -3.23 -9.58
C VAL A 171 -11.65 -4.75 -9.54
N LEU A 172 -11.48 -5.39 -10.69
CA LEU A 172 -11.45 -6.85 -10.79
C LEU A 172 -10.00 -7.32 -10.59
N VAL A 173 -9.81 -8.22 -9.63
CA VAL A 173 -8.52 -8.89 -9.39
C VAL A 173 -8.51 -10.23 -10.13
N LYS A 174 -7.74 -10.34 -11.20
CA LYS A 174 -7.62 -11.57 -12.00
C LYS A 174 -6.70 -12.58 -11.35
N ASN A 175 -5.52 -12.14 -10.98
CA ASN A 175 -4.50 -12.95 -10.33
C ASN A 175 -3.90 -12.19 -9.16
N CYS A 176 -3.49 -12.92 -8.13
CA CYS A 176 -2.61 -12.43 -7.09
C CYS A 176 -1.53 -13.49 -6.85
N GLU A 177 -0.29 -13.05 -6.70
CA GLU A 177 0.87 -13.92 -6.52
C GLU A 177 1.80 -13.35 -5.46
N ILE A 178 2.31 -14.21 -4.59
CA ILE A 178 3.42 -13.92 -3.68
C ILE A 178 4.53 -14.92 -4.02
N PRO A 179 5.42 -14.60 -4.99
CA PRO A 179 6.52 -15.49 -5.33
C PRO A 179 7.50 -15.56 -4.16
N ALA A 180 7.84 -16.77 -3.73
CA ALA A 180 8.89 -16.95 -2.76
C ALA A 180 10.25 -16.60 -3.36
N GLU A 181 11.05 -15.80 -2.66
CA GLU A 181 12.44 -15.59 -3.04
C GLU A 181 13.26 -16.87 -2.85
N VAL A 182 14.25 -17.07 -3.71
CA VAL A 182 15.19 -18.19 -3.57
C VAL A 182 16.25 -17.84 -2.52
N PRO A 183 16.57 -18.77 -1.61
CA PRO A 183 17.48 -18.48 -0.48
C PRO A 183 18.87 -17.95 -0.87
N GLU A 184 19.35 -18.31 -2.06
CA GLU A 184 20.67 -17.91 -2.57
C GLU A 184 20.70 -16.44 -3.07
N ALA A 185 19.55 -15.80 -3.19
CA ALA A 185 19.42 -14.47 -3.79
C ALA A 185 18.37 -13.57 -3.10
N LEU A 186 18.29 -13.64 -1.76
CA LEU A 186 17.36 -12.80 -1.01
C LEU A 186 17.72 -11.31 -1.20
N LEU A 187 16.83 -10.59 -1.85
CA LEU A 187 16.98 -9.16 -2.16
C LEU A 187 16.30 -8.28 -1.12
N SER A 188 15.39 -8.84 -0.34
CA SER A 188 14.58 -8.19 0.69
C SER A 188 14.35 -9.15 1.84
N ASP A 189 13.87 -8.64 2.96
CA ASP A 189 13.30 -9.41 4.07
C ASP A 189 11.80 -9.70 3.87
N HIS A 190 11.23 -9.21 2.77
CA HIS A 190 9.86 -9.48 2.35
C HIS A 190 9.81 -10.09 0.95
N ASN A 191 8.85 -11.01 0.74
CA ASN A 191 8.45 -11.46 -0.59
C ASN A 191 7.59 -10.38 -1.27
N PRO A 192 7.76 -10.13 -2.57
CA PRO A 192 6.92 -9.19 -3.30
C PRO A 192 5.50 -9.74 -3.48
N GLN A 193 4.50 -8.88 -3.42
CA GLN A 193 3.14 -9.23 -3.80
C GLN A 193 2.79 -8.61 -5.16
N LEU A 194 2.26 -9.41 -6.08
CA LEU A 194 1.85 -9.01 -7.42
C LEU A 194 0.36 -9.21 -7.61
N ALA A 195 -0.29 -8.33 -8.37
CA ALA A 195 -1.68 -8.50 -8.75
C ALA A 195 -1.94 -8.03 -10.19
N ASP A 196 -2.73 -8.81 -10.93
CA ASP A 196 -3.27 -8.40 -12.23
C ASP A 196 -4.65 -7.79 -12.00
N LEU A 197 -4.76 -6.48 -12.26
CA LEU A 197 -5.94 -5.68 -12.01
C LEU A 197 -6.60 -5.21 -13.30
N GLU A 198 -7.92 -5.27 -13.35
CA GLU A 198 -8.74 -4.66 -14.41
C GLU A 198 -9.66 -3.59 -13.81
N PHE A 199 -9.54 -2.36 -14.37
CA PHE A 199 -10.29 -1.19 -13.95
C PHE A 199 -11.55 -0.98 -14.80
#